data_ad1185a55dcb3b3ac6aca94d781c6757
#
_entry.id   ad1185a55dcb3b3ac6aca94d781c6757
#
_cell.length_a   1.000
_cell.length_b   1.000
_cell.length_c   1.000
_cell.angle_alpha   90.00
_cell.angle_beta   90.00
_cell.angle_gamma   90.00
#
_symmetry.space_group_name_H-M   'P 1'
#
loop_
_entity.id
_entity.type
_entity.pdbx_description
1 polymer ?
#
loop_
_entity_poly.entity_id
_entity_poly.type
_entity_poly.pdbx_seq_one_letter_code
_entity_poly.pdbx_strand_id
1 'polypeptide(L)'
;MRLSIKILFSFTFLLCTFALFAQTIPERPNPPRLVNDFTNTLTPDQRQALENKLVAFDDSTSTQIAVVIIPSTNGAGISEYNLELGRKWGVGTAKNNGVVLLIAKDDRKLDITAGYGLEGSLTDGTSQLIIDDIIVPNFKGNDYYRGLDQGTDAIIQAVKGTFKTPRAKSSGKGGGGMSMWIIIIFIIIFLIFRRGGGGGKGTYMSRRGGAGIADAILWSTLLGGGRGGGGGGFGGGSSGGGFGGFGGGSFGGGGASGSW
;
A
#
# COMPACT_ATOMS: atom_id res chain seq x y z
N MET A 1 -3.46 39.28 -42.20
CA MET A 1 -4.74 38.59 -41.88
C MET A 1 -4.72 37.06 -42.16
N ARG A 2 -4.23 36.60 -43.32
CA ARG A 2 -4.19 35.13 -43.62
C ARG A 2 -3.21 34.31 -42.76
N LEU A 3 -2.10 34.90 -42.30
CA LEU A 3 -1.13 34.22 -41.44
C LEU A 3 -1.66 34.04 -40.02
N SER A 4 -2.33 35.03 -39.46
CA SER A 4 -2.92 34.99 -38.12
C SER A 4 -4.03 33.93 -37.99
N ILE A 5 -4.81 33.73 -39.06
CA ILE A 5 -5.86 32.70 -39.10
C ILE A 5 -5.25 31.29 -39.12
N LYS A 6 -4.15 31.09 -39.84
CA LYS A 6 -3.46 29.78 -39.86
C LYS A 6 -2.84 29.43 -38.49
N ILE A 7 -2.29 30.43 -37.82
CA ILE A 7 -1.72 30.26 -36.47
C ILE A 7 -2.84 29.94 -35.47
N LEU A 8 -3.96 30.63 -35.54
CA LEU A 8 -5.12 30.38 -34.67
C LEU A 8 -5.68 28.96 -34.91
N PHE A 9 -5.79 28.56 -36.18
CA PHE A 9 -6.29 27.22 -36.52
C PHE A 9 -5.34 26.11 -36.07
N SER A 10 -4.02 26.30 -36.20
CA SER A 10 -3.00 25.37 -35.70
C SER A 10 -3.02 25.27 -34.17
N PHE A 11 -3.23 26.37 -33.46
CA PHE A 11 -3.32 26.38 -32.00
C PHE A 11 -4.59 25.71 -31.48
N THR A 12 -5.73 25.95 -32.17
CA THR A 12 -6.99 25.29 -31.85
C THR A 12 -6.95 23.78 -32.13
N PHE A 13 -6.30 23.38 -33.22
CA PHE A 13 -6.09 21.97 -33.54
C PHE A 13 -5.18 21.28 -32.52
N LEU A 14 -4.11 21.93 -32.05
CA LEU A 14 -3.24 21.45 -31.01
C LEU A 14 -3.98 21.31 -29.66
N LEU A 15 -4.85 22.23 -29.32
CA LEU A 15 -5.69 22.20 -28.13
C LEU A 15 -6.70 21.04 -28.18
N CYS A 16 -7.28 20.73 -29.34
CA CYS A 16 -8.22 19.62 -29.51
C CYS A 16 -7.57 18.24 -29.36
N THR A 17 -6.27 18.09 -29.62
CA THR A 17 -5.58 16.80 -29.48
C THR A 17 -5.30 16.41 -28.02
N PHE A 18 -5.31 17.37 -27.10
CA PHE A 18 -5.15 17.10 -25.66
C PHE A 18 -6.42 16.60 -24.95
N ALA A 19 -7.59 16.69 -25.58
CA ALA A 19 -8.88 16.38 -24.95
C ALA A 19 -9.28 14.89 -25.00
N LEU A 20 -8.46 13.98 -25.55
CA LEU A 20 -8.88 12.61 -25.88
C LEU A 20 -8.44 11.50 -24.92
N PHE A 21 -7.80 11.83 -23.79
CA PHE A 21 -7.46 10.84 -22.77
C PHE A 21 -8.46 10.87 -21.61
N ALA A 22 -9.74 10.66 -21.89
CA ALA A 22 -10.70 10.37 -20.83
C ALA A 22 -10.46 8.95 -20.34
N GLN A 23 -10.02 8.80 -19.08
CA GLN A 23 -9.90 7.51 -18.43
C GLN A 23 -11.27 6.86 -18.37
N THR A 24 -11.42 5.71 -19.01
CA THR A 24 -12.71 4.99 -19.00
C THR A 24 -12.73 4.05 -17.81
N ILE A 25 -13.13 4.57 -16.64
CA ILE A 25 -13.38 3.73 -15.47
C ILE A 25 -14.66 2.91 -15.74
N PRO A 26 -14.63 1.57 -15.59
CA PRO A 26 -15.78 0.74 -15.81
C PRO A 26 -16.96 1.17 -14.95
N GLU A 27 -18.15 0.92 -15.47
CA GLU A 27 -19.36 1.17 -14.71
C GLU A 27 -19.51 0.17 -13.57
N ARG A 28 -20.21 0.60 -12.53
CA ARG A 28 -20.56 -0.26 -11.41
C ARG A 28 -21.33 -1.48 -11.92
N PRO A 29 -20.94 -2.69 -11.54
CA PRO A 29 -21.62 -3.89 -12.01
C PRO A 29 -23.07 -3.95 -11.52
N ASN A 30 -23.94 -4.47 -12.37
CA ASN A 30 -25.34 -4.73 -12.06
C ASN A 30 -25.70 -6.17 -12.47
N PRO A 31 -26.00 -7.10 -11.55
CA PRO A 31 -26.08 -6.90 -10.09
C PRO A 31 -24.73 -6.58 -9.44
N PRO A 32 -24.73 -5.87 -8.29
CA PRO A 32 -23.49 -5.50 -7.60
C PRO A 32 -22.78 -6.74 -7.07
N ARG A 33 -21.42 -6.75 -7.18
CA ARG A 33 -20.54 -7.81 -6.72
C ARG A 33 -19.29 -7.20 -6.11
N LEU A 34 -18.68 -7.93 -5.17
CA LEU A 34 -17.39 -7.56 -4.58
C LEU A 34 -16.22 -8.02 -5.46
N VAL A 35 -16.36 -9.12 -6.20
CA VAL A 35 -15.31 -9.63 -7.10
C VAL A 35 -15.71 -9.41 -8.57
N ASN A 36 -14.98 -8.53 -9.24
CA ASN A 36 -15.24 -8.11 -10.61
C ASN A 36 -14.02 -8.38 -11.49
N ASP A 37 -14.07 -9.45 -12.25
CA ASP A 37 -13.01 -9.87 -13.16
C ASP A 37 -13.42 -9.62 -14.62
N PHE A 38 -12.88 -8.56 -15.20
CA PHE A 38 -13.11 -8.16 -16.60
C PHE A 38 -12.16 -8.85 -17.58
N THR A 39 -11.24 -9.68 -17.08
CA THR A 39 -10.18 -10.32 -17.85
C THR A 39 -10.32 -11.84 -17.93
N ASN A 40 -11.32 -12.40 -17.25
CA ASN A 40 -11.49 -13.84 -17.09
C ASN A 40 -10.21 -14.53 -16.57
N THR A 41 -9.51 -13.88 -15.64
CA THR A 41 -8.32 -14.42 -14.99
C THR A 41 -8.66 -15.53 -14.01
N LEU A 42 -9.79 -15.41 -13.33
CA LEU A 42 -10.31 -16.38 -12.37
C LEU A 42 -11.32 -17.31 -13.03
N THR A 43 -11.31 -18.59 -12.62
CA THR A 43 -12.40 -19.49 -12.99
C THR A 43 -13.70 -19.06 -12.31
N PRO A 44 -14.88 -19.47 -12.80
CA PRO A 44 -16.15 -19.17 -12.16
C PRO A 44 -16.19 -19.61 -10.69
N ASP A 45 -15.65 -20.79 -10.36
CA ASP A 45 -15.61 -21.33 -9.01
C ASP A 45 -14.69 -20.52 -8.10
N GLN A 46 -13.53 -20.12 -8.58
CA GLN A 46 -12.60 -19.26 -7.85
C GLN A 46 -13.22 -17.89 -7.54
N ARG A 47 -13.86 -17.30 -8.54
CA ARG A 47 -14.56 -16.02 -8.37
C ARG A 47 -15.68 -16.13 -7.34
N GLN A 48 -16.47 -17.20 -7.40
CA GLN A 48 -17.56 -17.43 -6.46
C GLN A 48 -17.06 -17.68 -5.03
N ALA A 49 -15.98 -18.45 -4.87
CA ALA A 49 -15.36 -18.70 -3.58
C ALA A 49 -14.86 -17.41 -2.93
N LEU A 50 -14.18 -16.56 -3.71
CA LEU A 50 -13.70 -15.27 -3.25
C LEU A 50 -14.85 -14.32 -2.92
N GLU A 51 -15.91 -14.26 -3.75
CA GLU A 51 -17.12 -13.49 -3.51
C GLU A 51 -17.77 -13.88 -2.19
N ASN A 52 -18.01 -15.18 -1.97
CA ASN A 52 -18.62 -15.69 -0.75
C ASN A 52 -17.81 -15.29 0.51
N LYS A 53 -16.48 -15.36 0.44
CA LYS A 53 -15.59 -14.94 1.52
C LYS A 53 -15.76 -13.45 1.84
N LEU A 54 -15.76 -12.60 0.82
CA LEU A 54 -15.84 -11.16 0.99
C LEU A 54 -17.24 -10.71 1.43
N VAL A 55 -18.30 -11.33 0.94
CA VAL A 55 -19.67 -11.11 1.41
C VAL A 55 -19.81 -11.48 2.88
N ALA A 56 -19.32 -12.65 3.29
CA ALA A 56 -19.36 -13.05 4.70
C ALA A 56 -18.57 -12.09 5.61
N PHE A 57 -17.52 -11.47 5.08
CA PHE A 57 -16.78 -10.45 5.81
C PHE A 57 -17.58 -9.15 5.92
N ASP A 58 -18.19 -8.69 4.83
CA ASP A 58 -19.09 -7.50 4.83
C ASP A 58 -20.26 -7.68 5.78
N ASP A 59 -20.95 -8.82 5.74
CA ASP A 59 -22.07 -9.15 6.63
C ASP A 59 -21.67 -9.09 8.11
N SER A 60 -20.45 -9.51 8.44
CA SER A 60 -19.98 -9.58 9.84
C SER A 60 -19.41 -8.26 10.37
N THR A 61 -18.92 -7.37 9.50
CA THR A 61 -18.17 -6.16 9.91
C THR A 61 -18.71 -4.88 9.30
N SER A 62 -19.59 -4.99 8.32
CA SER A 62 -20.02 -3.90 7.42
C SER A 62 -18.85 -3.25 6.66
N THR A 63 -17.71 -3.95 6.53
CA THR A 63 -16.55 -3.48 5.77
C THR A 63 -16.51 -4.15 4.42
N GLN A 64 -16.49 -3.35 3.37
CA GLN A 64 -16.55 -3.83 2.00
C GLN A 64 -15.14 -3.90 1.39
N ILE A 65 -14.75 -5.07 0.90
CA ILE A 65 -13.52 -5.26 0.14
C ILE A 65 -13.93 -5.60 -1.30
N ALA A 66 -13.66 -4.69 -2.23
CA ALA A 66 -13.90 -4.93 -3.65
C ALA A 66 -12.58 -5.35 -4.32
N VAL A 67 -12.63 -6.46 -5.05
CA VAL A 67 -11.53 -6.95 -5.91
C VAL A 67 -11.91 -6.68 -7.35
N VAL A 68 -11.07 -5.94 -8.07
CA VAL A 68 -11.32 -5.53 -9.45
C VAL A 68 -10.12 -5.89 -10.31
N ILE A 69 -10.34 -6.71 -11.32
CA ILE A 69 -9.30 -7.11 -12.29
C ILE A 69 -9.66 -6.52 -13.65
N ILE A 70 -8.82 -5.62 -14.14
CA ILE A 70 -8.96 -4.97 -15.43
C ILE A 70 -7.77 -5.32 -16.33
N PRO A 71 -7.91 -5.19 -17.67
CA PRO A 71 -6.77 -5.40 -18.57
C PRO A 71 -5.65 -4.38 -18.30
N SER A 72 -5.95 -3.10 -18.37
CA SER A 72 -4.98 -2.01 -18.27
C SER A 72 -5.63 -0.73 -17.76
N THR A 73 -4.84 0.12 -17.15
CA THR A 73 -5.24 1.51 -16.82
C THR A 73 -5.06 2.48 -17.99
N ASN A 74 -4.63 1.98 -19.16
CA ASN A 74 -4.35 2.78 -20.36
C ASN A 74 -3.37 3.94 -20.12
N GLY A 75 -2.34 3.68 -19.30
CA GLY A 75 -1.29 4.65 -18.99
C GLY A 75 -1.59 5.58 -17.81
N ALA A 76 -2.76 5.46 -17.19
CA ALA A 76 -3.06 6.20 -15.96
C ALA A 76 -2.26 5.64 -14.77
N GLY A 77 -2.03 6.46 -13.76
CA GLY A 77 -1.49 6.04 -12.48
C GLY A 77 -2.44 5.04 -11.81
N ILE A 78 -1.91 3.88 -11.40
CA ILE A 78 -2.76 2.80 -10.85
C ILE A 78 -3.49 3.25 -9.58
N SER A 79 -2.83 4.02 -8.72
CA SER A 79 -3.42 4.49 -7.45
C SER A 79 -4.49 5.56 -7.68
N GLU A 80 -4.26 6.49 -8.64
CA GLU A 80 -5.28 7.47 -9.03
C GLU A 80 -6.50 6.79 -9.62
N TYR A 81 -6.27 5.84 -10.53
CA TYR A 81 -7.35 5.06 -11.15
C TYR A 81 -8.15 4.30 -10.09
N ASN A 82 -7.49 3.66 -9.13
CA ASN A 82 -8.14 2.91 -8.06
C ASN A 82 -8.95 3.82 -7.14
N LEU A 83 -8.40 4.97 -6.80
CA LEU A 83 -9.09 5.98 -5.99
C LEU A 83 -10.38 6.47 -6.67
N GLU A 84 -10.32 6.79 -7.95
CA GLU A 84 -11.48 7.22 -8.73
C GLU A 84 -12.50 6.09 -8.89
N LEU A 85 -12.03 4.85 -9.11
CA LEU A 85 -12.88 3.66 -9.18
C LEU A 85 -13.66 3.47 -7.87
N GLY A 86 -12.96 3.51 -6.74
CA GLY A 86 -13.57 3.36 -5.42
C GLY A 86 -14.63 4.43 -5.15
N ARG A 87 -14.35 5.68 -5.52
CA ARG A 87 -15.30 6.80 -5.42
C ARG A 87 -16.50 6.65 -6.36
N LYS A 88 -16.25 6.31 -7.63
CA LYS A 88 -17.32 6.13 -8.64
C LYS A 88 -18.27 5.01 -8.27
N TRP A 89 -17.75 3.90 -7.75
CA TRP A 89 -18.56 2.77 -7.33
C TRP A 89 -19.18 2.97 -5.93
N GLY A 90 -18.60 3.88 -5.13
CA GLY A 90 -19.04 4.13 -3.76
C GLY A 90 -18.78 2.94 -2.85
N VAL A 91 -17.61 2.29 -2.99
CA VAL A 91 -17.25 1.12 -2.18
C VAL A 91 -17.18 1.49 -0.70
N GLY A 92 -17.79 0.68 0.16
CA GLY A 92 -17.89 0.95 1.59
C GLY A 92 -19.23 1.52 1.99
N THR A 93 -19.33 1.97 3.22
CA THR A 93 -20.55 2.55 3.80
C THR A 93 -20.30 4.02 4.18
N ALA A 94 -21.32 4.67 4.77
CA ALA A 94 -21.17 6.02 5.33
C ALA A 94 -20.06 6.15 6.37
N LYS A 95 -19.53 5.03 6.87
CA LYS A 95 -18.36 4.99 7.78
C LYS A 95 -17.01 5.04 7.04
N ASN A 96 -17.01 5.13 5.71
CA ASN A 96 -15.82 5.13 4.85
C ASN A 96 -14.93 3.88 5.04
N ASN A 97 -15.55 2.73 5.23
CA ASN A 97 -14.93 1.44 5.53
C ASN A 97 -14.85 0.54 4.28
N GLY A 98 -14.58 1.13 3.13
CA GLY A 98 -14.33 0.42 1.88
C GLY A 98 -12.86 0.17 1.63
N VAL A 99 -12.53 -0.94 0.97
CA VAL A 99 -11.19 -1.24 0.42
C VAL A 99 -11.37 -1.64 -1.04
N VAL A 100 -10.52 -1.13 -1.92
CA VAL A 100 -10.45 -1.58 -3.30
C VAL A 100 -9.07 -2.16 -3.58
N LEU A 101 -9.04 -3.43 -3.97
CA LEU A 101 -7.86 -4.11 -4.50
C LEU A 101 -8.00 -4.16 -6.01
N LEU A 102 -7.29 -3.27 -6.70
CA LEU A 102 -7.27 -3.17 -8.15
C LEU A 102 -6.06 -3.89 -8.74
N ILE A 103 -6.29 -4.67 -9.78
CA ILE A 103 -5.26 -5.37 -10.55
C ILE A 103 -5.39 -4.97 -12.02
N ALA A 104 -4.36 -4.32 -12.58
CA ALA A 104 -4.20 -4.06 -14.00
C ALA A 104 -3.28 -5.15 -14.58
N LYS A 105 -3.89 -6.21 -15.12
CA LYS A 105 -3.19 -7.45 -15.45
C LYS A 105 -2.11 -7.27 -16.50
N ASP A 106 -2.43 -6.60 -17.61
CA ASP A 106 -1.51 -6.42 -18.73
C ASP A 106 -0.40 -5.41 -18.39
N ASP A 107 -0.70 -4.45 -17.49
CA ASP A 107 0.28 -3.48 -16.97
C ASP A 107 1.17 -4.12 -15.89
N ARG A 108 0.82 -5.29 -15.37
CA ARG A 108 1.45 -5.95 -14.22
C ARG A 108 1.53 -5.03 -13.00
N LYS A 109 0.46 -4.33 -12.72
CA LYS A 109 0.36 -3.40 -11.59
C LYS A 109 -0.85 -3.73 -10.75
N LEU A 110 -0.71 -3.49 -9.45
CA LEU A 110 -1.82 -3.59 -8.52
C LEU A 110 -1.78 -2.46 -7.49
N ASP A 111 -2.91 -2.19 -6.89
CA ASP A 111 -3.05 -1.17 -5.88
C ASP A 111 -4.10 -1.57 -4.85
N ILE A 112 -3.83 -1.26 -3.59
CA ILE A 112 -4.78 -1.37 -2.49
C ILE A 112 -5.08 0.04 -2.01
N THR A 113 -6.31 0.49 -2.17
CA THR A 113 -6.78 1.79 -1.66
C THR A 113 -7.82 1.57 -0.57
N ALA A 114 -7.64 2.22 0.58
CA ALA A 114 -8.54 2.17 1.72
C ALA A 114 -9.32 3.48 1.90
N GLY A 115 -10.56 3.35 2.36
CA GLY A 115 -11.35 4.50 2.79
C GLY A 115 -10.88 5.06 4.12
N TYR A 116 -11.21 6.32 4.40
CA TYR A 116 -10.80 7.05 5.61
C TYR A 116 -11.04 6.30 6.92
N GLY A 117 -12.13 5.52 7.01
CA GLY A 117 -12.48 4.77 8.22
C GLY A 117 -11.52 3.62 8.53
N LEU A 118 -10.66 3.24 7.59
CA LEU A 118 -9.72 2.12 7.72
C LEU A 118 -8.26 2.54 7.79
N GLU A 119 -7.92 3.82 7.64
CA GLU A 119 -6.53 4.32 7.65
C GLU A 119 -5.76 3.92 8.92
N GLY A 120 -6.45 3.82 10.06
CA GLY A 120 -5.84 3.38 11.32
C GLY A 120 -5.53 1.89 11.40
N SER A 121 -6.24 1.05 10.64
CA SER A 121 -6.09 -0.43 10.66
C SER A 121 -5.37 -0.96 9.44
N LEU A 122 -5.70 -0.47 8.26
CA LEU A 122 -5.05 -0.79 6.99
C LEU A 122 -4.23 0.42 6.53
N THR A 123 -3.08 0.60 7.15
CA THR A 123 -2.15 1.70 6.81
C THR A 123 -1.44 1.43 5.49
N ASP A 124 -0.89 2.49 4.87
CA ASP A 124 -0.11 2.36 3.62
C ASP A 124 1.05 1.35 3.78
N GLY A 125 1.74 1.40 4.92
CA GLY A 125 2.80 0.44 5.21
C GLY A 125 2.30 -1.01 5.30
N THR A 126 1.12 -1.23 5.89
CA THR A 126 0.51 -2.58 5.95
C THR A 126 0.06 -3.03 4.56
N SER A 127 -0.54 -2.15 3.78
CA SER A 127 -0.92 -2.42 2.38
C SER A 127 0.30 -2.78 1.52
N GLN A 128 1.41 -2.05 1.69
CA GLN A 128 2.66 -2.35 0.98
C GLN A 128 3.21 -3.74 1.35
N LEU A 129 3.22 -4.12 2.63
CA LEU A 129 3.65 -5.45 3.07
C LEU A 129 2.77 -6.57 2.50
N ILE A 130 1.45 -6.37 2.46
CA ILE A 130 0.52 -7.33 1.86
C ILE A 130 0.82 -7.50 0.36
N ILE A 131 1.09 -6.41 -0.34
CA ILE A 131 1.46 -6.43 -1.75
C ILE A 131 2.77 -7.19 -1.96
N ASP A 132 3.84 -6.78 -1.29
CA ASP A 132 5.19 -7.26 -1.56
C ASP A 132 5.44 -8.69 -1.08
N ASP A 133 4.90 -9.05 0.10
CA ASP A 133 5.19 -10.33 0.73
C ASP A 133 4.17 -11.42 0.40
N ILE A 134 2.93 -11.04 0.00
CA ILE A 134 1.84 -11.99 -0.20
C ILE A 134 1.35 -12.02 -1.65
N ILE A 135 0.95 -10.86 -2.22
CA ILE A 135 0.29 -10.85 -3.52
C ILE A 135 1.31 -11.01 -4.67
N VAL A 136 2.32 -10.16 -4.69
CA VAL A 136 3.32 -10.11 -5.77
C VAL A 136 4.07 -11.43 -5.97
N PRO A 137 4.52 -12.16 -4.93
CA PRO A 137 5.19 -13.44 -5.12
C PRO A 137 4.32 -14.49 -5.82
N ASN A 138 3.02 -14.53 -5.50
CA ASN A 138 2.08 -15.45 -6.15
C ASN A 138 1.82 -15.04 -7.61
N PHE A 139 1.69 -13.73 -7.89
CA PHE A 139 1.45 -13.21 -9.25
C PHE A 139 2.66 -13.44 -10.16
N LYS A 140 3.89 -13.34 -9.65
CA LYS A 140 5.11 -13.74 -10.37
C LYS A 140 5.11 -15.22 -10.74
N GLY A 141 4.45 -16.06 -9.95
CA GLY A 141 4.20 -17.47 -10.22
C GLY A 141 2.99 -17.75 -11.12
N ASN A 142 2.32 -16.72 -11.66
CA ASN A 142 1.05 -16.81 -12.40
C ASN A 142 -0.12 -17.41 -11.59
N ASP A 143 -0.01 -17.51 -10.27
CA ASP A 143 -1.08 -17.97 -9.40
C ASP A 143 -1.90 -16.78 -8.88
N TYR A 144 -2.70 -16.21 -9.76
CA TYR A 144 -3.52 -15.04 -9.44
C TYR A 144 -4.54 -15.31 -8.35
N TYR A 145 -5.21 -16.48 -8.41
CA TYR A 145 -6.21 -16.82 -7.42
C TYR A 145 -5.62 -16.90 -6.02
N ARG A 146 -4.52 -17.61 -5.87
CA ARG A 146 -3.84 -17.74 -4.58
C ARG A 146 -3.36 -16.38 -4.04
N GLY A 147 -2.83 -15.54 -4.91
CA GLY A 147 -2.41 -14.18 -4.54
C GLY A 147 -3.57 -13.33 -4.03
N LEU A 148 -4.73 -13.40 -4.70
CA LEU A 148 -5.94 -12.69 -4.29
C LEU A 148 -6.57 -13.28 -3.02
N ASP A 149 -6.61 -14.61 -2.92
CA ASP A 149 -7.17 -15.29 -1.77
C ASP A 149 -6.38 -14.98 -0.48
N GLN A 150 -5.06 -15.17 -0.52
CA GLN A 150 -4.18 -14.85 0.60
C GLN A 150 -4.10 -13.34 0.87
N GLY A 151 -4.07 -12.52 -0.18
CA GLY A 151 -4.05 -11.06 -0.07
C GLY A 151 -5.30 -10.52 0.61
N THR A 152 -6.48 -11.00 0.22
CA THR A 152 -7.73 -10.59 0.86
C THR A 152 -7.83 -11.10 2.31
N ASP A 153 -7.30 -12.29 2.63
CA ASP A 153 -7.19 -12.76 4.01
C ASP A 153 -6.32 -11.84 4.86
N ALA A 154 -5.20 -11.39 4.31
CA ALA A 154 -4.30 -10.46 4.98
C ALA A 154 -4.96 -9.08 5.20
N ILE A 155 -5.70 -8.58 4.19
CA ILE A 155 -6.49 -7.34 4.32
C ILE A 155 -7.54 -7.50 5.42
N ILE A 156 -8.27 -8.61 5.46
CA ILE A 156 -9.25 -8.93 6.50
C ILE A 156 -8.60 -8.95 7.89
N GLN A 157 -7.43 -9.57 8.03
CA GLN A 157 -6.68 -9.60 9.28
C GLN A 157 -6.21 -8.20 9.69
N ALA A 158 -5.76 -7.37 8.75
CA ALA A 158 -5.34 -6.00 9.01
C ALA A 158 -6.52 -5.16 9.51
N VAL A 159 -7.66 -5.23 8.84
CA VAL A 159 -8.89 -4.53 9.24
C VAL A 159 -9.36 -4.97 10.64
N LYS A 160 -9.22 -6.27 10.97
CA LYS A 160 -9.52 -6.81 12.31
C LYS A 160 -8.46 -6.49 13.37
N GLY A 161 -7.34 -5.86 13.01
CA GLY A 161 -6.22 -5.60 13.90
C GLY A 161 -5.44 -6.85 14.34
N THR A 162 -5.57 -7.95 13.59
CA THR A 162 -4.92 -9.24 13.88
C THR A 162 -3.80 -9.59 12.89
N PHE A 163 -3.53 -8.73 11.93
CA PHE A 163 -2.46 -8.93 10.95
C PHE A 163 -1.10 -8.95 11.65
N LYS A 164 -0.41 -10.06 11.51
CA LYS A 164 0.97 -10.21 11.96
C LYS A 164 1.85 -10.09 10.73
N THR A 165 2.67 -9.07 10.67
CA THR A 165 3.71 -8.95 9.65
C THR A 165 4.44 -10.28 9.51
N PRO A 166 4.49 -10.91 8.32
CA PRO A 166 5.34 -12.05 8.11
C PRO A 166 6.74 -11.63 8.59
N ARG A 167 7.32 -12.35 9.56
CA ARG A 167 8.72 -12.10 9.92
C ARG A 167 9.49 -12.23 8.61
N ALA A 168 10.03 -11.11 8.12
CA ALA A 168 11.00 -11.15 7.07
C ALA A 168 11.97 -12.26 7.47
N LYS A 169 11.99 -13.36 6.70
CA LYS A 169 13.14 -14.26 6.77
C LYS A 169 14.28 -13.30 6.49
N SER A 170 15.05 -12.98 7.53
CA SER A 170 16.29 -12.26 7.33
C SER A 170 17.04 -13.12 6.33
N SER A 171 16.88 -12.82 5.05
CA SER A 171 17.83 -13.22 4.06
C SER A 171 19.09 -12.55 4.56
N GLY A 172 19.94 -13.31 5.19
CA GLY A 172 21.29 -12.94 5.55
C GLY A 172 22.12 -12.70 4.28
N LYS A 173 21.62 -11.84 3.40
CA LYS A 173 22.43 -10.95 2.62
C LYS A 173 23.02 -10.01 3.66
N GLY A 174 24.15 -10.45 4.21
CA GLY A 174 24.99 -9.60 4.97
C GLY A 174 25.01 -8.27 4.26
N GLY A 175 24.34 -7.28 4.86
CA GLY A 175 24.60 -5.91 4.52
C GLY A 175 26.10 -5.85 4.47
N GLY A 176 26.65 -5.43 3.31
CA GLY A 176 28.08 -5.30 3.16
C GLY A 176 28.57 -4.47 4.32
N GLY A 177 28.90 -5.15 5.40
CA GLY A 177 29.64 -4.57 6.48
C GLY A 177 30.82 -4.00 5.74
N MET A 178 30.94 -2.68 5.78
CA MET A 178 32.14 -2.00 5.34
C MET A 178 33.29 -2.92 5.78
N SER A 179 33.87 -3.63 4.79
CA SER A 179 34.74 -4.75 5.06
C SER A 179 35.65 -4.29 6.17
N MET A 180 35.80 -5.07 7.25
CA MET A 180 36.62 -4.71 8.42
C MET A 180 37.99 -4.21 7.98
N TRP A 181 38.44 -4.61 6.79
CA TRP A 181 39.58 -4.11 6.06
C TRP A 181 39.50 -2.63 5.70
N ILE A 182 38.34 -2.09 5.36
CA ILE A 182 38.19 -0.66 5.05
C ILE A 182 38.38 0.16 6.33
N ILE A 183 37.83 -0.32 7.45
CA ILE A 183 38.01 0.31 8.75
C ILE A 183 39.49 0.23 9.16
N ILE A 184 40.18 -0.92 8.97
CA ILE A 184 41.59 -1.10 9.25
C ILE A 184 42.42 -0.18 8.36
N ILE A 185 42.12 -0.07 7.07
CA ILE A 185 42.81 0.84 6.14
C ILE A 185 42.62 2.30 6.59
N PHE A 186 41.41 2.72 6.98
CA PHE A 186 41.18 4.05 7.52
C PHE A 186 41.99 4.32 8.81
N ILE A 187 42.04 3.34 9.71
CA ILE A 187 42.85 3.45 10.94
C ILE A 187 44.34 3.56 10.60
N ILE A 188 44.85 2.77 9.66
CA ILE A 188 46.26 2.81 9.23
C ILE A 188 46.57 4.17 8.58
N ILE A 189 45.72 4.66 7.68
CA ILE A 189 45.83 5.98 7.07
C ILE A 189 45.82 7.08 8.13
N PHE A 190 44.91 7.02 9.09
CA PHE A 190 44.80 7.97 10.19
C PHE A 190 46.06 7.96 11.07
N LEU A 191 46.66 6.78 11.36
CA LEU A 191 47.89 6.65 12.13
C LEU A 191 49.10 7.18 11.38
N ILE A 192 49.18 7.00 10.04
CA ILE A 192 50.24 7.54 9.20
C ILE A 192 50.17 9.07 9.18
N PHE A 193 48.97 9.65 9.02
CA PHE A 193 48.84 11.12 9.04
C PHE A 193 49.04 11.71 10.43
N ARG A 194 48.75 10.97 11.50
CA ARG A 194 48.98 11.41 12.87
C ARG A 194 50.49 11.40 13.23
N ARG A 195 51.30 10.62 12.52
CA ARG A 195 52.73 10.50 12.77
C ARG A 195 53.57 11.54 12.03
N GLY A 196 52.96 12.32 11.13
CA GLY A 196 53.61 13.32 10.26
C GLY A 196 53.45 14.78 10.68
N GLY A 197 53.13 15.09 11.93
CA GLY A 197 52.94 16.47 12.38
C GLY A 197 53.58 16.75 13.72
N GLY A 198 54.90 16.95 13.74
CA GLY A 198 55.62 17.51 14.88
C GLY A 198 55.54 19.03 14.88
N GLY A 199 55.20 19.60 16.03
CA GLY A 199 55.61 20.94 16.42
C GLY A 199 54.60 22.06 16.30
N GLY A 200 54.10 22.57 17.41
CA GLY A 200 53.40 23.86 17.48
C GLY A 200 52.70 24.09 18.82
N LYS A 201 53.34 24.85 19.66
CA LYS A 201 52.98 25.29 21.02
C LYS A 201 51.58 25.87 21.15
N GLY A 202 50.88 25.50 22.22
CA GLY A 202 50.30 26.36 23.24
C GLY A 202 49.02 27.13 22.87
N THR A 203 47.94 26.89 23.62
CA THR A 203 47.33 27.89 24.51
C THR A 203 46.13 27.28 25.24
N TYR A 204 46.08 27.56 26.52
CA TYR A 204 44.99 27.23 27.45
C TYR A 204 43.67 27.89 27.09
N MET A 205 42.55 27.22 27.30
CA MET A 205 41.39 27.81 28.01
C MET A 205 40.32 26.74 28.28
N SER A 206 40.15 26.41 29.51
CA SER A 206 39.01 26.66 30.39
C SER A 206 37.70 25.95 30.01
N ARG A 207 37.47 24.89 30.68
CA ARG A 207 36.34 24.43 31.51
C ARG A 207 35.10 25.32 31.49
N ARG A 208 33.94 24.83 30.96
CA ARG A 208 32.65 24.89 31.65
C ARG A 208 31.53 24.25 30.79
N GLY A 209 30.95 23.15 31.24
CA GLY A 209 29.54 23.03 31.60
C GLY A 209 28.59 22.89 30.43
N GLY A 210 28.00 21.74 30.28
CA GLY A 210 26.86 21.51 29.40
C GLY A 210 26.52 20.03 29.33
N ALA A 211 25.99 19.51 30.42
CA ALA A 211 25.33 18.20 30.41
C ALA A 211 24.11 18.24 29.49
N GLY A 212 23.99 17.30 28.60
CA GLY A 212 22.88 16.48 28.46
C GLY A 212 21.76 16.85 27.55
N ILE A 213 21.69 16.43 26.35
CA ILE A 213 20.42 16.14 25.65
C ILE A 213 20.32 14.67 25.26
N ALA A 214 21.44 13.94 25.28
CA ALA A 214 21.47 12.53 24.90
C ALA A 214 20.95 11.57 26.00
N ASP A 215 20.98 11.97 27.28
CA ASP A 215 20.54 11.11 28.41
C ASP A 215 19.03 11.12 28.64
N ALA A 216 18.31 12.13 28.18
CA ALA A 216 16.88 12.24 28.41
C ALA A 216 16.03 11.33 27.47
N ILE A 217 16.57 10.92 26.34
CA ILE A 217 15.85 10.10 25.34
C ILE A 217 15.94 8.59 25.67
N LEU A 218 16.94 8.17 26.41
CA LEU A 218 17.15 6.75 26.74
C LEU A 218 16.24 6.22 27.85
N TRP A 219 15.70 7.10 28.70
CA TRP A 219 14.87 6.69 29.85
C TRP A 219 13.36 6.72 29.58
N SER A 220 12.89 7.38 28.50
CA SER A 220 11.45 7.42 28.20
C SER A 220 10.94 6.14 27.49
N THR A 221 11.82 5.32 26.94
CA THR A 221 11.45 4.10 26.21
C THR A 221 11.35 2.85 27.11
N LEU A 222 11.80 2.95 28.37
CA LEU A 222 11.90 1.77 29.24
C LEU A 222 10.77 1.65 30.27
N LEU A 223 9.87 2.64 30.42
CA LEU A 223 8.87 2.66 31.51
C LEU A 223 7.42 2.86 31.08
N GLY A 224 7.02 2.50 29.85
CA GLY A 224 5.63 2.59 29.39
C GLY A 224 4.99 1.22 29.14
N GLY A 225 4.88 0.39 30.15
CA GLY A 225 4.04 -0.82 30.15
C GLY A 225 2.61 -0.46 30.57
N GLY A 226 1.62 -0.89 29.79
CA GLY A 226 0.20 -0.69 30.09
C GLY A 226 -0.68 -1.71 29.38
N ARG A 227 -1.19 -2.54 30.12
CA ARG A 227 -1.97 -3.76 30.04
C ARG A 227 -3.46 -3.46 29.87
N GLY A 228 -4.22 -4.36 29.16
CA GLY A 228 -5.68 -4.50 29.19
C GLY A 228 -6.18 -5.02 27.84
N GLY A 229 -6.86 -6.12 27.65
CA GLY A 229 -7.60 -6.98 28.53
C GLY A 229 -9.08 -7.00 28.10
N GLY A 230 -9.60 -8.16 27.55
CA GLY A 230 -11.02 -8.44 27.41
C GLY A 230 -11.46 -8.48 25.93
N GLY A 231 -12.04 -9.51 25.36
CA GLY A 231 -12.85 -10.58 25.85
C GLY A 231 -14.17 -10.65 25.13
N GLY A 232 -14.38 -11.72 24.29
CA GLY A 232 -15.63 -12.42 24.19
C GLY A 232 -16.66 -11.99 23.16
N GLY A 233 -17.14 -12.98 22.42
CA GLY A 233 -18.47 -12.97 21.87
C GLY A 233 -18.62 -13.59 20.48
N PHE A 234 -18.71 -14.91 20.42
CA PHE A 234 -19.17 -15.67 19.27
C PHE A 234 -20.68 -15.57 19.15
N GLY A 235 -21.20 -15.23 17.98
CA GLY A 235 -22.57 -15.39 17.60
C GLY A 235 -22.65 -15.72 16.12
N GLY A 236 -22.82 -17.01 15.80
CA GLY A 236 -22.99 -17.50 14.45
C GLY A 236 -24.40 -17.19 13.95
N GLY A 237 -24.49 -16.88 12.67
CA GLY A 237 -25.72 -16.76 11.93
C GLY A 237 -25.41 -16.83 10.45
N SER A 238 -25.43 -18.06 9.88
CA SER A 238 -25.37 -18.23 8.44
C SER A 238 -26.74 -17.96 7.85
N SER A 239 -26.89 -16.89 7.12
CA SER A 239 -27.94 -16.79 6.12
C SER A 239 -27.29 -16.31 4.83
N GLY A 240 -27.40 -17.12 3.78
CA GLY A 240 -26.88 -16.81 2.46
C GLY A 240 -27.64 -15.64 1.86
N GLY A 241 -27.17 -14.44 2.16
CA GLY A 241 -27.55 -13.19 1.52
C GLY A 241 -26.51 -12.85 0.47
N GLY A 242 -26.92 -12.57 -0.75
CA GLY A 242 -26.07 -11.97 -1.76
C GLY A 242 -25.65 -10.56 -1.33
N PHE A 243 -24.53 -10.06 -1.87
CA PHE A 243 -24.04 -8.73 -1.61
C PHE A 243 -25.11 -7.66 -1.91
N GLY A 244 -25.45 -6.88 -0.88
CA GLY A 244 -26.53 -5.88 -0.95
C GLY A 244 -26.19 -4.60 -1.71
N GLY A 245 -24.94 -4.44 -2.15
CA GLY A 245 -24.46 -3.28 -2.91
C GLY A 245 -23.57 -2.34 -2.11
N PHE A 246 -22.88 -1.46 -2.83
CA PHE A 246 -21.98 -0.47 -2.24
C PHE A 246 -22.78 0.69 -1.60
N GLY A 247 -22.34 1.14 -0.45
CA GLY A 247 -23.05 2.08 0.42
C GLY A 247 -22.53 3.53 0.40
N GLY A 248 -21.61 3.89 -0.50
CA GLY A 248 -21.19 5.29 -0.68
C GLY A 248 -20.06 5.75 0.23
N GLY A 249 -19.05 4.92 0.43
CA GLY A 249 -17.84 5.28 1.17
C GLY A 249 -16.97 6.33 0.45
N SER A 250 -16.21 7.12 1.23
CA SER A 250 -15.25 8.11 0.73
C SER A 250 -13.82 7.63 0.93
N PHE A 251 -12.95 7.96 -0.02
CA PHE A 251 -11.54 7.57 -0.05
C PHE A 251 -10.63 8.79 -0.02
N GLY A 252 -9.56 8.73 0.80
CA GLY A 252 -8.58 9.82 0.98
C GLY A 252 -7.35 9.74 0.08
N GLY A 253 -7.16 8.63 -0.60
CA GLY A 253 -5.95 8.39 -1.40
C GLY A 253 -4.82 7.72 -0.62
N GLY A 254 -5.05 7.30 0.61
CA GLY A 254 -4.16 6.37 1.33
C GLY A 254 -4.22 4.99 0.70
N GLY A 255 -3.07 4.30 0.67
CA GLY A 255 -2.94 2.98 0.06
C GLY A 255 -1.52 2.65 -0.36
N ALA A 256 -1.35 1.58 -1.09
CA ALA A 256 -0.06 1.18 -1.64
C ALA A 256 -0.21 0.52 -3.00
N SER A 257 0.78 0.69 -3.85
CA SER A 257 0.82 0.08 -5.17
C SER A 257 2.08 -0.78 -5.37
N GLY A 258 1.98 -1.78 -6.24
CA GLY A 258 3.08 -2.66 -6.57
C GLY A 258 3.04 -3.13 -8.02
N SER A 259 4.09 -3.85 -8.41
CA SER A 259 4.22 -4.47 -9.74
C SER A 259 4.88 -5.83 -9.63
N TRP A 260 4.60 -6.72 -10.60
CA TRP A 260 5.17 -8.08 -10.65
C TRP A 260 5.75 -8.45 -12.02
#